data_96e88893a9465b0a682bf9f8bf32bdb1
#
_entry.id   96e88893a9465b0a682bf9f8bf32bdb1
#
_cell.length_a   1.000
_cell.length_b   1.000
_cell.length_c   1.000
_cell.angle_alpha   90.00
_cell.angle_beta   90.00
_cell.angle_gamma   90.00
#
_symmetry.space_group_name_H-M   'P 1'
#
loop_
_entity.id
_entity.type
_entity.pdbx_description
1 polymer ?
#
loop_
_entity_poly.entity_id
_entity_poly.type
_entity_poly.pdbx_seq_one_letter_code
_entity_poly.pdbx_strand_id
1 'polypeptide(L)'
;RKDVFNPIKIEGIRESGTGIVVTYDPQRGGPNILGRHTIDETGLLSVGLAIQNMWLAATAEGIGMGWVSFYEEDFLAKFVGCAGACRPVAWLCIGPVTHLEEVPDLVRFGWNKGRPLEEAVHSERL
;
A
#
# COMPACT_ATOMS: atom_id res chain seq x y z
N ARG A 1 0.48 22.73 9.00
CA ARG A 1 0.47 21.35 8.45
C ARG A 1 -0.78 20.56 8.85
N LYS A 2 -1.38 20.77 10.04
CA LYS A 2 -2.61 20.08 10.46
C LYS A 2 -3.78 20.33 9.50
N ASP A 3 -3.94 21.55 9.02
CA ASP A 3 -5.07 21.95 8.18
C ASP A 3 -5.08 21.29 6.78
N VAL A 4 -3.90 20.87 6.31
CA VAL A 4 -3.74 20.12 5.04
C VAL A 4 -4.12 18.65 5.19
N PHE A 5 -3.95 18.09 6.40
CA PHE A 5 -4.23 16.69 6.68
C PHE A 5 -5.66 16.43 7.17
N ASN A 6 -6.30 17.43 7.80
CA ASN A 6 -7.64 17.30 8.35
C ASN A 6 -8.72 16.88 7.33
N PRO A 7 -8.68 17.27 6.04
CA PRO A 7 -9.67 16.83 5.07
C PRO A 7 -9.50 15.38 4.60
N ILE A 8 -8.34 14.74 4.90
CA ILE A 8 -8.05 13.41 4.41
C ILE A 8 -8.74 12.38 5.30
N LYS A 9 -9.51 11.54 4.67
CA LYS A 9 -10.21 10.45 5.32
C LYS A 9 -9.21 9.37 5.72
N ILE A 10 -8.94 9.25 7.02
CA ILE A 10 -8.03 8.23 7.59
C ILE A 10 -8.79 7.16 8.39
N GLU A 11 -10.11 7.24 8.44
CA GLU A 11 -10.97 6.38 9.26
C GLU A 11 -11.36 5.07 8.57
N GLY A 12 -10.75 4.75 7.44
CA GLY A 12 -11.02 3.55 6.66
C GLY A 12 -11.00 2.25 7.48
N ILE A 13 -10.13 2.16 8.50
CA ILE A 13 -10.07 1.01 9.42
C ILE A 13 -11.42 0.79 10.14
N ARG A 14 -12.11 1.85 10.51
CA ARG A 14 -13.40 1.77 11.22
C ARG A 14 -14.58 1.57 10.29
N GLU A 15 -14.50 2.13 9.10
CA GLU A 15 -15.64 2.25 8.18
C GLU A 15 -15.71 1.10 7.16
N SER A 16 -14.58 0.53 6.76
CA SER A 16 -14.53 -0.53 5.73
C SER A 16 -15.15 -1.85 6.17
N GLY A 17 -15.22 -2.10 7.47
CA GLY A 17 -15.75 -3.35 8.02
C GLY A 17 -14.84 -4.58 7.82
N THR A 18 -13.91 -4.54 6.88
CA THR A 18 -12.95 -5.62 6.61
C THR A 18 -11.55 -5.03 6.44
N GLY A 19 -10.59 -5.66 7.11
CA GLY A 19 -9.17 -5.30 6.99
C GLY A 19 -8.33 -6.52 6.63
N ILE A 20 -7.35 -6.32 5.75
CA ILE A 20 -6.32 -7.31 5.45
C ILE A 20 -4.97 -6.74 5.87
N VAL A 21 -4.31 -7.40 6.81
CA VAL A 21 -2.93 -7.05 7.15
C VAL A 21 -2.00 -7.87 6.27
N VAL A 22 -1.23 -7.19 5.44
CA VAL A 22 -0.20 -7.81 4.61
C VAL A 22 1.11 -7.80 5.37
N THR A 23 1.74 -8.96 5.46
CA THR A 23 3.03 -9.13 6.15
C THR A 23 4.12 -9.51 5.16
N TYR A 24 5.34 -9.12 5.46
CA TYR A 24 6.53 -9.49 4.74
C TYR A 24 7.48 -10.27 5.66
N ASP A 25 7.88 -11.44 5.22
CA ASP A 25 8.90 -12.26 5.87
C ASP A 25 10.09 -12.42 4.91
N PRO A 26 11.22 -11.75 5.19
CA PRO A 26 12.41 -11.84 4.33
C PRO A 26 13.04 -13.25 4.30
N GLN A 27 12.72 -14.10 5.27
CA GLN A 27 13.25 -15.46 5.33
C GLN A 27 12.38 -16.47 4.57
N ARG A 28 11.17 -16.07 4.18
CA ARG A 28 10.28 -16.91 3.39
C ARG A 28 10.69 -16.91 1.92
N GLY A 29 10.87 -18.05 1.33
CA GLY A 29 11.25 -18.18 -0.09
C GLY A 29 12.29 -19.26 -0.35
N GLY A 30 12.72 -19.97 0.69
CA GLY A 30 13.67 -21.08 0.59
C GLY A 30 15.13 -20.64 0.37
N PRO A 31 16.03 -21.58 0.15
CA PRO A 31 17.47 -21.32 0.12
C PRO A 31 17.96 -20.63 -1.16
N ASN A 32 17.17 -20.68 -2.23
CA ASN A 32 17.56 -20.16 -3.55
C ASN A 32 16.69 -18.94 -3.91
N ILE A 33 17.00 -17.80 -3.31
CA ILE A 33 16.27 -16.56 -3.57
C ILE A 33 16.98 -15.79 -4.67
N LEU A 34 16.36 -15.74 -5.84
CA LEU A 34 16.85 -14.95 -6.96
C LEU A 34 16.70 -13.44 -6.68
N GLY A 35 17.73 -12.66 -6.94
CA GLY A 35 17.69 -11.20 -6.98
C GLY A 35 18.05 -10.48 -5.68
N ARG A 36 17.80 -11.05 -4.51
CA ARG A 36 18.03 -10.36 -3.21
C ARG A 36 19.50 -10.09 -2.88
N HIS A 37 20.42 -10.76 -3.54
CA HIS A 37 21.86 -10.52 -3.35
C HIS A 37 22.34 -9.20 -3.95
N THR A 38 21.55 -8.59 -4.83
CA THR A 38 21.85 -7.31 -5.48
C THR A 38 20.94 -6.18 -4.98
N ILE A 39 19.68 -6.50 -4.74
CA ILE A 39 18.66 -5.54 -4.28
C ILE A 39 17.87 -6.20 -3.16
N ASP A 40 18.19 -5.86 -1.91
CA ASP A 40 17.58 -6.46 -0.73
C ASP A 40 16.06 -6.28 -0.68
N GLU A 41 15.58 -5.16 -1.24
CA GLU A 41 14.17 -4.79 -1.24
C GLU A 41 13.31 -5.56 -2.25
N THR A 42 13.87 -6.39 -3.14
CA THR A 42 13.08 -7.10 -4.17
C THR A 42 11.91 -7.89 -3.61
N GLY A 43 12.07 -8.48 -2.43
CA GLY A 43 10.97 -9.15 -1.74
C GLY A 43 9.85 -8.21 -1.33
N LEU A 44 10.18 -7.04 -0.80
CA LEU A 44 9.22 -6.01 -0.42
C LEU A 44 8.54 -5.40 -1.66
N LEU A 45 9.29 -5.18 -2.73
CA LEU A 45 8.74 -4.71 -4.01
C LEU A 45 7.71 -5.70 -4.58
N SER A 46 7.99 -7.01 -4.47
CA SER A 46 7.06 -8.07 -4.89
C SER A 46 5.76 -8.03 -4.06
N VAL A 47 5.84 -7.75 -2.77
CA VAL A 47 4.66 -7.56 -1.91
C VAL A 47 3.86 -6.33 -2.36
N GLY A 48 4.53 -5.22 -2.65
CA GLY A 48 3.89 -4.01 -3.19
C GLY A 48 3.13 -4.27 -4.50
N LEU A 49 3.73 -5.03 -5.43
CA LEU A 49 3.09 -5.43 -6.68
C LEU A 49 1.88 -6.35 -6.44
N ALA A 50 1.95 -7.26 -5.47
CA ALA A 50 0.83 -8.11 -5.10
C ALA A 50 -0.34 -7.28 -4.53
N ILE A 51 -0.05 -6.29 -3.68
CA ILE A 51 -1.06 -5.34 -3.17
C ILE A 51 -1.69 -4.56 -4.32
N GLN A 52 -0.88 -4.08 -5.26
CA GLN A 52 -1.39 -3.35 -6.43
C GLN A 52 -2.33 -4.21 -7.28
N ASN A 53 -1.97 -5.47 -7.53
CA ASN A 53 -2.83 -6.40 -8.25
C ASN A 53 -4.16 -6.66 -7.51
N MET A 54 -4.10 -6.82 -6.19
CA MET A 54 -5.29 -6.96 -5.35
C MET A 54 -6.19 -5.72 -5.44
N TRP A 55 -5.59 -4.53 -5.43
CA TRP A 55 -6.33 -3.27 -5.55
C TRP A 55 -7.03 -3.14 -6.89
N LEU A 56 -6.33 -3.45 -7.99
CA LEU A 56 -6.92 -3.43 -9.33
C LEU A 56 -8.08 -4.43 -9.44
N ALA A 57 -7.91 -5.64 -8.91
CA ALA A 57 -8.96 -6.65 -8.88
C ALA A 57 -10.18 -6.17 -8.07
N ALA A 58 -9.97 -5.62 -6.88
CA ALA A 58 -11.06 -5.06 -6.06
C ALA A 58 -11.82 -3.96 -6.81
N THR A 59 -11.09 -3.05 -7.45
CA THR A 59 -11.70 -1.97 -8.24
C THR A 59 -12.53 -2.51 -9.40
N ALA A 60 -12.04 -3.54 -10.09
CA ALA A 60 -12.78 -4.18 -11.18
C ALA A 60 -14.10 -4.84 -10.71
N GLU A 61 -14.14 -5.28 -9.46
CA GLU A 61 -15.34 -5.85 -8.80
C GLU A 61 -16.22 -4.78 -8.13
N GLY A 62 -15.91 -3.50 -8.28
CA GLY A 62 -16.66 -2.40 -7.64
C GLY A 62 -16.42 -2.29 -6.13
N ILE A 63 -15.33 -2.84 -5.63
CA ILE A 63 -14.95 -2.83 -4.22
C ILE A 63 -13.86 -1.77 -4.01
N GLY A 64 -14.03 -0.93 -2.99
CA GLY A 64 -13.02 0.03 -2.57
C GLY A 64 -11.91 -0.63 -1.78
N MET A 65 -10.69 -0.15 -1.99
CA MET A 65 -9.53 -0.51 -1.19
C MET A 65 -8.76 0.75 -0.78
N GLY A 66 -8.28 0.78 0.44
CA GLY A 66 -7.41 1.83 0.96
C GLY A 66 -6.21 1.23 1.69
N TRP A 67 -5.01 1.74 1.41
CA TRP A 67 -3.80 1.35 2.11
C TRP A 67 -3.54 2.31 3.26
N VAL A 68 -3.58 1.80 4.48
CA VAL A 68 -3.27 2.53 5.69
C VAL A 68 -1.87 2.12 6.19
N SER A 69 -1.04 3.13 6.44
CA SER A 69 0.30 2.98 7.03
C SER A 69 0.45 3.68 8.39
N PHE A 70 -0.64 4.24 8.92
CA PHE A 70 -0.67 4.91 10.23
C PHE A 70 -0.99 3.91 11.35
N TYR A 71 -0.02 3.09 11.72
CA TYR A 71 -0.12 2.15 12.82
C TYR A 71 1.24 2.01 13.53
N GLU A 72 1.20 1.57 14.77
CA GLU A 72 2.40 1.17 15.50
C GLU A 72 2.80 -0.24 15.04
N GLU A 73 3.95 -0.36 14.37
CA GLU A 73 4.40 -1.60 13.73
C GLU A 73 4.50 -2.75 14.72
N ASP A 74 5.13 -2.53 15.88
CA ASP A 74 5.30 -3.55 16.92
C ASP A 74 3.97 -4.05 17.47
N PHE A 75 3.01 -3.14 17.66
CA PHE A 75 1.68 -3.49 18.10
C PHE A 75 0.97 -4.37 17.07
N LEU A 76 1.00 -3.95 15.81
CA LEU A 76 0.33 -4.68 14.72
C LEU A 76 1.00 -6.03 14.48
N ALA A 77 2.33 -6.11 14.51
CA ALA A 77 3.07 -7.36 14.39
C ALA A 77 2.65 -8.36 15.46
N LYS A 78 2.58 -7.91 16.71
CA LYS A 78 2.13 -8.73 17.83
C LYS A 78 0.66 -9.15 17.67
N PHE A 79 -0.20 -8.23 17.27
CA PHE A 79 -1.64 -8.47 17.08
C PHE A 79 -1.91 -9.55 16.03
N VAL A 80 -1.17 -9.54 14.90
CA VAL A 80 -1.33 -10.55 13.83
C VAL A 80 -0.45 -11.79 14.00
N GLY A 81 0.35 -11.86 15.06
CA GLY A 81 1.19 -13.02 15.36
C GLY A 81 2.44 -13.12 14.47
N CYS A 82 2.97 -12.01 13.97
CA CYS A 82 4.28 -12.00 13.33
C CYS A 82 5.36 -12.49 14.29
N ALA A 83 6.23 -13.37 13.79
CA ALA A 83 7.37 -13.90 14.53
C ALA A 83 8.67 -13.77 13.72
N GLY A 84 9.80 -13.72 14.43
CA GLY A 84 11.12 -13.61 13.81
C GLY A 84 11.30 -12.32 13.02
N ALA A 85 11.66 -12.44 11.75
CA ALA A 85 11.87 -11.31 10.85
C ALA A 85 10.59 -10.86 10.10
N CYS A 86 9.46 -11.51 10.36
CA CYS A 86 8.17 -11.16 9.77
C CYS A 86 7.72 -9.80 10.32
N ARG A 87 7.23 -8.92 9.44
CA ARG A 87 6.67 -7.62 9.84
C ARG A 87 5.46 -7.24 9.00
N PRO A 88 4.50 -6.48 9.56
CA PRO A 88 3.41 -5.91 8.78
C PRO A 88 3.95 -4.80 7.86
N VAL A 89 3.43 -4.75 6.63
CA VAL A 89 3.82 -3.74 5.64
C VAL A 89 2.64 -2.91 5.15
N ALA A 90 1.43 -3.41 5.33
CA ALA A 90 0.22 -2.69 4.96
C ALA A 90 -0.98 -3.16 5.80
N TRP A 91 -1.86 -2.23 6.12
CA TRP A 91 -3.24 -2.52 6.48
C TRP A 91 -4.14 -2.07 5.34
N LEU A 92 -4.79 -3.01 4.68
CA LEU A 92 -5.70 -2.74 3.58
C LEU A 92 -7.13 -2.73 4.10
N CYS A 93 -7.78 -1.59 3.99
CA CYS A 93 -9.20 -1.44 4.27
C CYS A 93 -9.99 -1.80 3.01
N ILE A 94 -10.93 -2.73 3.10
CA ILE A 94 -11.68 -3.23 1.95
C ILE A 94 -13.17 -3.19 2.26
N GLY A 95 -13.96 -2.72 1.31
CA GLY A 95 -15.42 -2.69 1.47
C GLY A 95 -16.14 -2.05 0.30
N PRO A 96 -17.47 -2.10 0.31
CA PRO A 96 -18.27 -1.40 -0.68
C PRO A 96 -18.03 0.11 -0.58
N VAL A 97 -18.05 0.78 -1.71
CA VAL A 97 -17.92 2.24 -1.79
C VAL A 97 -19.22 2.86 -2.31
N THR A 98 -19.54 4.05 -1.85
CA THR A 98 -20.70 4.80 -2.34
C THR A 98 -20.43 5.40 -3.71
N HIS A 99 -19.18 5.77 -3.97
CA HIS A 99 -18.69 6.27 -5.25
C HIS A 99 -17.16 6.20 -5.28
N LEU A 100 -16.58 6.22 -6.47
CA LEU A 100 -15.16 6.41 -6.69
C LEU A 100 -14.94 7.81 -7.25
N GLU A 101 -13.98 8.53 -6.68
CA GLU A 101 -13.61 9.85 -7.15
C GLU A 101 -12.87 9.77 -8.49
N GLU A 102 -13.22 10.65 -9.43
CA GLU A 102 -12.55 10.71 -10.73
C GLU A 102 -11.13 11.28 -10.63
N VAL A 103 -10.91 12.16 -9.66
CA VAL A 103 -9.61 12.80 -9.42
C VAL A 103 -8.97 12.22 -8.17
N PRO A 104 -7.70 11.77 -8.24
CA PRO A 104 -7.01 11.25 -7.08
C PRO A 104 -7.00 12.23 -5.89
N ASP A 105 -7.20 11.73 -4.68
CA ASP A 105 -7.28 12.54 -3.47
C ASP A 105 -6.07 13.43 -3.24
N LEU A 106 -4.87 12.97 -3.56
CA LEU A 106 -3.65 13.78 -3.45
C LEU A 106 -3.71 15.06 -4.29
N VAL A 107 -4.35 14.98 -5.45
CA VAL A 107 -4.57 16.14 -6.33
C VAL A 107 -5.74 16.98 -5.83
N ARG A 108 -6.87 16.33 -5.50
CA ARG A 108 -8.09 16.97 -5.04
C ARG A 108 -7.90 17.81 -3.78
N PHE A 109 -7.10 17.33 -2.85
CA PHE A 109 -6.75 18.03 -1.61
C PHE A 109 -5.49 18.90 -1.70
N GLY A 110 -4.91 19.03 -2.88
CA GLY A 110 -3.76 19.89 -3.11
C GLY A 110 -2.44 19.40 -2.50
N TRP A 111 -2.33 18.11 -2.21
CA TRP A 111 -1.12 17.53 -1.64
C TRP A 111 0.00 17.41 -2.64
N ASN A 112 -0.35 16.99 -3.86
CA ASN A 112 0.59 16.83 -4.93
C ASN A 112 -0.11 17.06 -6.26
N LYS A 113 0.69 17.39 -7.27
CA LYS A 113 0.24 17.47 -8.66
C LYS A 113 0.70 16.21 -9.39
N GLY A 114 -0.09 15.77 -10.34
CA GLY A 114 0.38 14.75 -11.29
C GLY A 114 1.64 15.25 -12.01
N ARG A 115 2.57 14.34 -12.27
CA ARG A 115 3.75 14.63 -13.08
C ARG A 115 3.47 14.22 -14.53
N PRO A 116 3.74 15.08 -15.51
CA PRO A 116 3.64 14.72 -16.91
C PRO A 116 4.49 13.49 -17.25
N LEU A 117 4.01 12.65 -18.16
CA LEU A 117 4.72 11.41 -18.52
C LEU A 117 6.10 11.68 -19.10
N GLU A 118 6.23 12.72 -19.90
CA GLU A 118 7.47 13.17 -20.53
C GLU A 118 8.55 13.60 -19.54
N GLU A 119 8.17 13.98 -18.33
CA GLU A 119 9.10 14.26 -17.23
C GLU A 119 9.55 13.00 -16.47
N ALA A 120 8.88 11.89 -16.71
CA ALA A 120 9.12 10.62 -16.00
C ALA A 120 9.76 9.57 -16.92
N VAL A 121 9.67 9.75 -18.22
CA VAL A 121 10.21 8.82 -19.22
C VAL A 121 11.40 9.48 -19.90
N HIS A 122 12.54 8.82 -19.83
CA HIS A 122 13.77 9.25 -20.45
C HIS A 122 14.22 8.22 -21.47
N SER A 123 14.77 8.65 -22.60
CA SER A 123 15.34 7.78 -23.62
C SER A 123 16.85 7.68 -23.40
N GLU A 124 17.36 6.46 -23.18
CA GLU A 124 18.78 6.10 -23.01
C GLU A 124 19.46 6.66 -21.75
N ARG A 125 19.16 7.87 -21.31
CA ARG A 125 19.79 8.51 -20.13
C ARG A 125 18.77 9.33 -19.35
N LEU A 126 18.98 9.43 -18.03
CA LEU A 126 18.33 10.39 -17.15
C LEU A 126 18.86 11.80 -17.42
#